data_20603caa50ba0cfe38b0ebdf7613e66e
#
_entry.id   20603caa50ba0cfe38b0ebdf7613e66e
#
_cell.length_a   1.000
_cell.length_b   1.000
_cell.length_c   1.000
_cell.angle_alpha   90.00
_cell.angle_beta   90.00
_cell.angle_gamma   90.00
#
_symmetry.space_group_name_H-M   'P 1'
#
loop_
_entity.id
_entity.type
_entity.pdbx_description
1 polymer ?
#
loop_
_entity_poly.entity_id
_entity_poly.type
_entity_poly.pdbx_seq_one_letter_code
_entity_poly.pdbx_strand_id
1 'polypeptide(L)'
;PKQSRESEPEFVPIALEPSDRSVLHKRIEKRFDDMLKAGLIEEVEALRARGDLTPAMPSMRCVGYRQVWEYLDRTIDYATMRDKGVFATRQLCKRQLTWLRSIADRKIVDCAIAGATEAALEQIDTVIEE
;
A
#
# COMPACT_ATOMS: atom_id res chain seq x y z
N PRO A 1 -9.99 -39.04 24.24
CA PRO A 1 -10.92 -38.59 23.22
C PRO A 1 -10.17 -37.65 22.28
N LYS A 2 -9.96 -38.09 21.02
CA LYS A 2 -9.43 -37.26 19.97
C LYS A 2 -10.49 -36.19 19.67
N GLN A 3 -10.21 -34.94 20.02
CA GLN A 3 -10.95 -33.81 19.49
C GLN A 3 -10.81 -33.90 17.95
N SER A 4 -11.96 -34.04 17.28
CA SER A 4 -12.06 -33.85 15.83
C SER A 4 -11.52 -32.46 15.53
N ARG A 5 -10.37 -32.37 14.82
CA ARG A 5 -9.97 -31.14 14.20
C ARG A 5 -11.12 -30.73 13.27
N GLU A 6 -11.85 -29.70 13.65
CA GLU A 6 -12.70 -29.00 12.70
C GLU A 6 -11.78 -28.65 11.52
N SER A 7 -12.19 -28.98 10.32
CA SER A 7 -11.43 -28.67 9.12
C SER A 7 -11.21 -27.16 9.10
N GLU A 8 -9.94 -26.74 9.10
CA GLU A 8 -9.62 -25.33 8.95
C GLU A 8 -10.27 -24.83 7.65
N PRO A 9 -10.87 -23.62 7.67
CA PRO A 9 -11.50 -23.08 6.47
C PRO A 9 -10.47 -23.00 5.33
N GLU A 10 -10.87 -23.47 4.16
CA GLU A 10 -10.06 -23.38 2.96
C GLU A 10 -10.02 -21.92 2.45
N PHE A 11 -8.84 -21.32 2.39
CA PHE A 11 -8.66 -19.97 1.89
C PHE A 11 -8.08 -20.02 0.49
N VAL A 12 -8.68 -19.29 -0.44
CA VAL A 12 -8.14 -19.12 -1.80
C VAL A 12 -7.55 -17.71 -1.90
N PRO A 13 -6.23 -17.56 -1.93
CA PRO A 13 -5.59 -16.26 -2.01
C PRO A 13 -5.64 -15.72 -3.45
N ILE A 14 -6.22 -14.52 -3.62
CA ILE A 14 -6.23 -13.78 -4.88
C ILE A 14 -5.32 -12.56 -4.70
N ALA A 15 -4.26 -12.45 -5.51
CA ALA A 15 -3.28 -11.39 -5.43
C ALA A 15 -3.38 -10.43 -6.62
N LEU A 16 -3.49 -9.13 -6.34
CA LEU A 16 -3.39 -8.09 -7.35
C LEU A 16 -1.90 -7.73 -7.52
N GLU A 17 -1.29 -8.19 -8.60
CA GLU A 17 0.12 -7.96 -8.90
C GLU A 17 0.27 -7.26 -10.25
N PRO A 18 1.13 -6.23 -10.37
CA PRO A 18 1.37 -5.59 -11.66
C PRO A 18 2.30 -6.44 -12.52
N SER A 19 1.95 -6.65 -13.78
CA SER A 19 2.84 -7.26 -14.79
C SER A 19 4.00 -6.34 -15.16
N ASP A 20 3.81 -5.02 -15.06
CA ASP A 20 4.80 -3.99 -15.39
C ASP A 20 5.03 -3.04 -14.20
N ARG A 21 6.23 -3.11 -13.64
CA ARG A 21 6.64 -2.25 -12.52
C ARG A 21 6.70 -0.77 -12.91
N SER A 22 6.98 -0.45 -14.17
CA SER A 22 7.05 0.95 -14.61
C SER A 22 5.70 1.63 -14.51
N VAL A 23 4.62 0.92 -14.83
CA VAL A 23 3.23 1.40 -14.66
C VAL A 23 2.93 1.67 -13.19
N LEU A 24 3.32 0.75 -12.30
CA LEU A 24 3.12 0.90 -10.87
C LEU A 24 3.92 2.10 -10.32
N HIS A 25 5.17 2.28 -10.74
CA HIS A 25 6.00 3.41 -10.30
C HIS A 25 5.40 4.75 -10.71
N LYS A 26 4.89 4.87 -11.94
CA LYS A 26 4.18 6.08 -12.41
C LYS A 26 2.90 6.34 -11.61
N ARG A 27 2.14 5.31 -11.29
CA ARG A 27 0.94 5.42 -10.43
C ARG A 27 1.30 5.90 -9.02
N ILE A 28 2.39 5.39 -8.44
CA ILE A 28 2.88 5.82 -7.13
C ILE A 28 3.25 7.31 -7.15
N GLU A 29 4.01 7.76 -8.13
CA GLU A 29 4.37 9.17 -8.27
C GLU A 29 3.14 10.06 -8.40
N LYS A 30 2.28 9.72 -9.36
CA LYS A 30 1.03 10.48 -9.59
C LYS A 30 0.18 10.53 -8.32
N ARG A 31 -0.02 9.41 -7.64
CA ARG A 31 -0.81 9.35 -6.41
C ARG A 31 -0.22 10.22 -5.31
N PHE A 32 1.10 10.22 -5.15
CA PHE A 32 1.76 11.03 -4.14
C PHE A 32 1.60 12.52 -4.44
N ASP A 33 1.79 12.92 -5.70
CA ASP A 33 1.57 14.30 -6.15
C ASP A 33 0.10 14.73 -5.99
N ASP A 34 -0.84 13.83 -6.28
CA ASP A 34 -2.28 14.10 -6.09
C ASP A 34 -2.62 14.26 -4.60
N MET A 35 -2.03 13.47 -3.70
CA MET A 35 -2.21 13.62 -2.26
C MET A 35 -1.65 14.95 -1.75
N LEU A 36 -0.49 15.37 -2.23
CA LEU A 36 0.08 16.68 -1.89
C LEU A 36 -0.84 17.83 -2.32
N LYS A 37 -1.39 17.75 -3.53
CA LYS A 37 -2.36 18.74 -4.05
C LYS A 37 -3.69 18.73 -3.28
N ALA A 38 -4.10 17.58 -2.76
CA ALA A 38 -5.33 17.41 -2.01
C ALA A 38 -5.21 17.83 -0.52
N GLY A 39 -4.04 18.25 -0.06
CA GLY A 39 -3.86 18.79 1.29
C GLY A 39 -3.18 17.84 2.28
N LEU A 40 -2.33 16.93 1.82
CA LEU A 40 -1.59 16.02 2.70
C LEU A 40 -0.73 16.76 3.74
N ILE A 41 -0.14 17.90 3.36
CA ILE A 41 0.70 18.69 4.28
C ILE A 41 -0.18 19.29 5.38
N GLU A 42 -1.30 19.88 5.02
CA GLU A 42 -2.26 20.50 5.93
C GLU A 42 -2.88 19.46 6.88
N GLU A 43 -3.13 18.25 6.40
CA GLU A 43 -3.61 17.13 7.21
C GLU A 43 -2.59 16.77 8.30
N VAL A 44 -1.32 16.59 7.95
CA VAL A 44 -0.26 16.26 8.91
C VAL A 44 0.00 17.42 9.87
N GLU A 45 -0.08 18.67 9.40
CA GLU A 45 0.05 19.85 10.24
C GLU A 45 -1.05 19.91 11.29
N ALA A 46 -2.31 19.63 10.91
CA ALA A 46 -3.44 19.56 11.83
C ALA A 46 -3.28 18.43 12.87
N LEU A 47 -2.80 17.25 12.44
CA LEU A 47 -2.51 16.14 13.34
C LEU A 47 -1.39 16.51 14.35
N ARG A 48 -0.34 17.16 13.87
CA ARG A 48 0.77 17.64 14.70
C ARG A 48 0.32 18.68 15.75
N ALA A 49 -0.58 19.59 15.34
CA ALA A 49 -1.09 20.64 16.20
C ALA A 49 -1.92 20.10 17.41
N ARG A 50 -2.37 18.86 17.36
CA ARG A 50 -3.06 18.21 18.51
C ARG A 50 -2.17 18.09 19.75
N GLY A 51 -0.86 17.96 19.57
CA GLY A 51 0.11 17.88 20.67
C GLY A 51 0.24 16.51 21.36
N ASP A 52 -0.62 15.54 21.03
CA ASP A 52 -0.62 14.17 21.57
C ASP A 52 0.10 13.15 20.68
N LEU A 53 0.55 13.56 19.48
CA LEU A 53 1.20 12.71 18.49
C LEU A 53 2.70 13.02 18.41
N THR A 54 3.49 11.96 18.21
CA THR A 54 4.94 12.07 18.01
C THR A 54 5.37 11.28 16.76
N PRO A 55 6.50 11.62 16.11
CA PRO A 55 7.02 10.89 14.96
C PRO A 55 7.33 9.41 15.24
N ALA A 56 7.49 9.03 16.51
CA ALA A 56 7.78 7.66 16.92
C ALA A 56 6.54 6.75 16.93
N MET A 57 5.34 7.34 16.96
CA MET A 57 4.10 6.57 16.97
C MET A 57 3.86 5.83 15.66
N PRO A 58 3.34 4.58 15.70
CA PRO A 58 3.11 3.78 14.49
C PRO A 58 2.27 4.49 13.43
N SER A 59 1.22 5.23 13.82
CA SER A 59 0.37 6.01 12.92
C SER A 59 1.14 7.10 12.15
N MET A 60 2.07 7.77 12.83
CA MET A 60 2.87 8.86 12.25
C MET A 60 4.10 8.36 11.48
N ARG A 61 4.45 7.08 11.64
CA ARG A 61 5.53 6.42 10.87
C ARG A 61 5.08 5.93 9.50
N CYS A 62 3.80 6.05 9.17
CA CYS A 62 3.28 5.71 7.85
C CYS A 62 4.02 6.46 6.74
N VAL A 63 4.18 5.78 5.60
CA VAL A 63 4.74 6.40 4.40
C VAL A 63 3.86 7.59 3.98
N GLY A 64 4.48 8.70 3.71
CA GLY A 64 3.83 9.99 3.47
C GLY A 64 3.84 10.86 4.73
N TYR A 65 3.19 10.46 5.80
CA TYR A 65 3.14 11.22 7.05
C TYR A 65 4.52 11.50 7.63
N ARG A 66 5.38 10.49 7.69
CA ARG A 66 6.74 10.63 8.18
C ARG A 66 7.54 11.67 7.40
N GLN A 67 7.48 11.64 6.07
CA GLN A 67 8.22 12.58 5.23
C GLN A 67 7.68 14.00 5.33
N VAL A 68 6.35 14.16 5.41
CA VAL A 68 5.73 15.47 5.63
C VAL A 68 6.09 16.00 7.01
N TRP A 69 6.17 15.17 8.04
CA TRP A 69 6.61 15.59 9.37
C TRP A 69 8.04 16.14 9.36
N GLU A 70 8.98 15.45 8.68
CA GLU A 70 10.36 15.91 8.50
C GLU A 70 10.41 17.28 7.77
N TYR A 71 9.54 17.48 6.79
CA TYR A 71 9.40 18.77 6.10
C TYR A 71 8.86 19.87 7.02
N LEU A 72 7.85 19.61 7.81
CA LEU A 72 7.30 20.55 8.80
C LEU A 72 8.30 20.88 9.91
N ASP A 73 9.20 19.97 10.26
CA ASP A 73 10.34 20.20 11.17
C ASP A 73 11.48 20.99 10.49
N ARG A 74 11.34 21.31 9.20
CA ARG A 74 12.36 22.02 8.40
C ARG A 74 13.70 21.30 8.32
N THR A 75 13.71 19.98 8.46
CA THR A 75 14.91 19.15 8.31
C THR A 75 15.20 18.81 6.86
N ILE A 76 14.17 18.85 6.02
CA ILE A 76 14.26 18.65 4.56
C ILE A 76 13.39 19.68 3.84
N ASP A 77 13.72 19.97 2.57
CA ASP A 77 12.89 20.81 1.72
C ASP A 77 11.73 20.04 1.07
N TYR A 78 10.85 20.77 0.37
CA TYR A 78 9.67 20.20 -0.28
C TYR A 78 10.04 19.15 -1.35
N ALA A 79 11.03 19.43 -2.19
CA ALA A 79 11.45 18.49 -3.24
C ALA A 79 11.99 17.20 -2.63
N THR A 80 12.82 17.30 -1.60
CA THR A 80 13.35 16.14 -0.88
C THR A 80 12.24 15.35 -0.19
N MET A 81 11.27 16.01 0.44
CA MET A 81 10.10 15.38 1.06
C MET A 81 9.31 14.57 0.05
N ARG A 82 9.01 15.15 -1.11
CA ARG A 82 8.30 14.47 -2.20
C ARG A 82 9.06 13.23 -2.67
N ASP A 83 10.34 13.38 -2.98
CA ASP A 83 11.17 12.29 -3.51
C ASP A 83 11.33 11.15 -2.49
N LYS A 84 11.54 11.47 -1.21
CA LYS A 84 11.57 10.50 -0.12
C LYS A 84 10.24 9.76 0.04
N GLY A 85 9.10 10.46 -0.09
CA GLY A 85 7.77 9.87 -0.01
C GLY A 85 7.51 8.88 -1.15
N VAL A 86 7.83 9.26 -2.38
CA VAL A 86 7.73 8.39 -3.56
C VAL A 86 8.65 7.18 -3.42
N PHE A 87 9.90 7.39 -3.03
CA PHE A 87 10.87 6.31 -2.82
C PHE A 87 10.41 5.31 -1.74
N ALA A 88 9.97 5.81 -0.58
CA ALA A 88 9.49 4.98 0.51
C ALA A 88 8.27 4.14 0.10
N THR A 89 7.35 4.71 -0.70
CA THR A 89 6.20 4.00 -1.25
C THR A 89 6.62 2.90 -2.21
N ARG A 90 7.61 3.15 -3.08
CA ARG A 90 8.17 2.13 -3.97
C ARG A 90 8.82 0.98 -3.18
N GLN A 91 9.52 1.28 -2.09
CA GLN A 91 10.11 0.26 -1.22
C GLN A 91 9.04 -0.57 -0.50
N LEU A 92 7.96 0.05 -0.04
CA LEU A 92 6.82 -0.67 0.54
C LEU A 92 6.21 -1.63 -0.48
N CYS A 93 5.96 -1.16 -1.69
CA CYS A 93 5.45 -1.97 -2.79
C CYS A 93 6.37 -3.17 -3.10
N LYS A 94 7.69 -2.95 -3.16
CA LYS A 94 8.66 -4.04 -3.36
C LYS A 94 8.54 -5.12 -2.29
N ARG A 95 8.40 -4.73 -1.02
CA ARG A 95 8.21 -5.68 0.09
C ARG A 95 6.89 -6.44 -0.04
N GLN A 96 5.81 -5.77 -0.41
CA GLN A 96 4.51 -6.42 -0.63
C GLN A 96 4.59 -7.46 -1.75
N LEU A 97 5.20 -7.14 -2.88
CA LEU A 97 5.37 -8.08 -3.99
C LEU A 97 6.26 -9.27 -3.62
N THR A 98 7.31 -9.04 -2.84
CA THR A 98 8.18 -10.11 -2.33
C THR A 98 7.39 -11.06 -1.41
N TRP A 99 6.56 -10.51 -0.53
CA TRP A 99 5.71 -11.29 0.35
C TRP A 99 4.65 -12.08 -0.42
N LEU A 100 3.95 -11.45 -1.38
CA LEU A 100 2.95 -12.11 -2.21
C LEU A 100 3.54 -13.31 -2.96
N ARG A 101 4.77 -13.19 -3.47
CA ARG A 101 5.46 -14.28 -4.16
C ARG A 101 5.77 -15.49 -3.28
N SER A 102 5.81 -15.32 -1.97
CA SER A 102 5.96 -16.44 -1.03
C SER A 102 4.70 -17.29 -0.89
N ILE A 103 3.56 -16.80 -1.34
CA ILE A 103 2.28 -17.54 -1.37
C ILE A 103 2.20 -18.28 -2.70
N ALA A 104 2.56 -19.57 -2.70
CA ALA A 104 2.77 -20.33 -3.94
C ALA A 104 1.49 -20.59 -4.73
N ASP A 105 0.37 -20.78 -4.04
CA ASP A 105 -0.94 -21.14 -4.59
C ASP A 105 -1.86 -19.94 -4.86
N ARG A 106 -1.34 -18.71 -4.75
CA ARG A 106 -2.12 -17.50 -5.04
C ARG A 106 -2.56 -17.42 -6.50
N LYS A 107 -3.81 -17.04 -6.71
CA LYS A 107 -4.32 -16.66 -8.04
C LYS A 107 -3.93 -15.21 -8.32
N ILE A 108 -3.22 -14.98 -9.44
CA ILE A 108 -2.68 -13.65 -9.78
C ILE A 108 -3.64 -12.96 -10.73
N VAL A 109 -4.02 -11.72 -10.37
CA VAL A 109 -4.74 -10.79 -11.26
C VAL A 109 -3.83 -9.61 -11.57
N ASP A 110 -3.62 -9.33 -12.85
CA ASP A 110 -2.79 -8.20 -13.27
C ASP A 110 -3.50 -6.87 -13.02
N CYS A 111 -3.00 -6.11 -12.06
CA CYS A 111 -3.55 -4.80 -11.72
C CYS A 111 -2.95 -3.64 -12.53
N ALA A 112 -2.01 -3.91 -13.44
CA ALA A 112 -1.42 -2.89 -14.32
C ALA A 112 -2.27 -2.59 -15.55
N ILE A 113 -3.16 -3.50 -15.93
CA ILE A 113 -4.03 -3.40 -17.10
C ILE A 113 -5.45 -2.96 -16.74
N ALA A 114 -6.21 -2.53 -17.76
CA ALA A 114 -7.64 -2.26 -17.60
C ALA A 114 -8.41 -3.56 -17.32
N GLY A 115 -9.54 -3.48 -16.60
CA GLY A 115 -10.37 -4.65 -16.30
C GLY A 115 -9.89 -5.51 -15.13
N ALA A 116 -8.96 -5.02 -14.29
CA ALA A 116 -8.45 -5.75 -13.14
C ALA A 116 -9.55 -6.08 -12.11
N THR A 117 -10.53 -5.20 -11.93
CA THR A 117 -11.66 -5.42 -11.01
C THR A 117 -12.55 -6.56 -11.51
N GLU A 118 -12.91 -6.53 -12.78
CA GLU A 118 -13.71 -7.57 -13.45
C GLU A 118 -13.00 -8.92 -13.39
N ALA A 119 -11.69 -8.94 -13.70
CA ALA A 119 -10.88 -10.16 -13.63
C ALA A 119 -10.78 -10.72 -12.20
N ALA A 120 -10.72 -9.87 -11.18
CA ALA A 120 -10.75 -10.30 -9.78
C ALA A 120 -12.10 -10.90 -9.40
N LEU A 121 -13.20 -10.30 -9.83
CA LEU A 121 -14.56 -10.81 -9.60
C LEU A 121 -14.77 -12.18 -10.27
N GLU A 122 -14.32 -12.36 -11.51
CA GLU A 122 -14.36 -13.65 -12.21
C GLU A 122 -13.61 -14.75 -11.44
N GLN A 123 -12.45 -14.43 -10.85
CA GLN A 123 -11.73 -15.38 -10.00
C GLN A 123 -12.51 -15.75 -8.74
N ILE A 124 -13.22 -14.80 -8.13
CA ILE A 124 -14.07 -15.03 -6.95
C ILE A 124 -15.24 -15.94 -7.33
N ASP A 125 -15.93 -15.64 -8.42
CA ASP A 125 -17.09 -16.43 -8.90
C ASP A 125 -16.67 -17.88 -9.19
N THR A 126 -15.53 -18.10 -9.85
CA THR A 126 -14.98 -19.43 -10.10
C THR A 126 -14.76 -20.23 -8.82
N VAL A 127 -14.27 -19.58 -7.75
CA VAL A 127 -14.03 -20.24 -6.45
C VAL A 127 -15.32 -20.59 -5.72
N ILE A 128 -16.37 -19.78 -5.88
CA ILE A 128 -17.67 -20.00 -5.22
C ILE A 128 -18.45 -21.14 -5.90
N GLU A 129 -18.23 -21.36 -7.21
CA GLU A 129 -18.90 -22.40 -7.99
C GLU A 129 -18.24 -23.80 -7.86
N GLU A 130 -17.00 -23.88 -7.38
CA GLU A 130 -16.29 -25.13 -7.05
C GLU A 130 -16.71 -25.70 -5.68
#